data_7c4b60474bd82bb5ce790c2e3746bf77
#
_entry.id   7c4b60474bd82bb5ce790c2e3746bf77
#
_cell.length_a   1.000
_cell.length_b   1.000
_cell.length_c   1.000
_cell.angle_alpha   90.00
_cell.angle_beta   90.00
_cell.angle_gamma   90.00
#
_symmetry.space_group_name_H-M   'P 1'
#
loop_
_entity.id
_entity.type
_entity.pdbx_description
1 polymer ?
#
loop_
_entity_poly.entity_id
_entity_poly.type
_entity_poly.pdbx_seq_one_letter_code
_entity_poly.pdbx_strand_id
1 'polypeptide(L)'
;MLASKFSDKNLVRIVNLAEKTISDDNLIRAQIEAIKKLIQEKHPSVELMRKIHKELSKNSKNKLIENFFFNAEIYSRQSQKELKSKLGFRPPWFMVISPTARCNLNCSGCYAGNYVKDEGLSFEIVDRVLTEAKELSIYFVTISGGEPYMWPHLLKIFEKHNDMYFQTYTNGTLLNKEMVKKLAKLGNVAPAISIEGLEKETDERRGKGTFNKVMQAMDNLKNAGVLFGFSATPTKFNIDILMSDEFIDLMIEKGCYFGWYFQYVPIGRKPDINLMSTPEQRNKLRERIHEIRRTKPIFIGDFWNDGPFVGGCISGARPGGYFHINCHGDVEPC
;
A
#
# COMPACT_ATOMS: atom_id res chain seq x y z
N MET A 1 28.53 -8.07 13.34
CA MET A 1 27.74 -8.94 14.26
C MET A 1 26.23 -8.96 14.03
N LEU A 2 25.62 -7.99 13.33
CA LEU A 2 24.16 -7.97 13.02
C LEU A 2 23.77 -8.77 11.76
N ALA A 3 24.67 -8.94 10.79
CA ALA A 3 24.40 -9.72 9.56
C ALA A 3 24.16 -11.22 9.83
N SER A 4 24.69 -11.75 10.94
CA SER A 4 24.50 -13.16 11.32
C SER A 4 23.10 -13.48 11.86
N LYS A 5 22.34 -12.49 12.30
CA LYS A 5 20.99 -12.69 12.87
C LYS A 5 19.92 -13.00 11.81
N PHE A 6 20.13 -12.63 10.54
CA PHE A 6 19.22 -12.87 9.42
C PHE A 6 19.83 -13.79 8.34
N SER A 7 20.75 -14.67 8.74
CA SER A 7 21.19 -15.76 7.86
C SER A 7 20.02 -16.72 7.58
N ASP A 8 20.04 -17.43 6.45
CA ASP A 8 19.02 -18.43 6.10
C ASP A 8 18.83 -19.44 7.24
N LYS A 9 19.93 -19.87 7.87
CA LYS A 9 19.91 -20.79 9.01
C LYS A 9 19.14 -20.23 10.22
N ASN A 10 19.25 -18.93 10.49
CA ASN A 10 18.53 -18.30 11.59
C ASN A 10 17.06 -18.03 11.23
N LEU A 11 16.77 -17.67 9.99
CA LEU A 11 15.38 -17.53 9.51
C LEU A 11 14.64 -18.87 9.62
N VAL A 12 15.24 -19.97 9.16
CA VAL A 12 14.66 -21.31 9.29
C VAL A 12 14.46 -21.67 10.78
N ARG A 13 15.39 -21.33 11.68
CA ARG A 13 15.23 -21.57 13.11
C ARG A 13 14.05 -20.80 13.72
N ILE A 14 13.87 -19.52 13.33
CA ILE A 14 12.76 -18.69 13.79
C ILE A 14 11.43 -19.28 13.29
N VAL A 15 11.36 -19.67 12.01
CA VAL A 15 10.18 -20.30 11.42
C VAL A 15 9.84 -21.63 12.09
N ASN A 16 10.84 -22.48 12.38
CA ASN A 16 10.66 -23.75 13.10
C ASN A 16 10.22 -23.53 14.55
N LEU A 17 10.67 -22.44 15.19
CA LEU A 17 10.22 -22.10 16.55
C LEU A 17 8.76 -21.64 16.54
N ALA A 18 8.38 -20.79 15.58
CA ALA A 18 7.00 -20.37 15.39
C ALA A 18 6.07 -21.56 15.15
N GLU A 19 6.50 -22.54 14.34
CA GLU A 19 5.75 -23.77 14.08
C GLU A 19 5.45 -24.57 15.35
N LYS A 20 6.40 -24.63 16.28
CA LYS A 20 6.25 -25.34 17.56
C LYS A 20 5.33 -24.63 18.56
N THR A 21 5.16 -23.33 18.42
CA THR A 21 4.37 -22.49 19.35
C THR A 21 2.97 -22.21 18.86
N ILE A 22 2.69 -22.46 17.58
CA ILE A 22 1.40 -22.18 16.96
C ILE A 22 0.52 -23.45 16.99
N SER A 23 -0.71 -23.29 17.45
CA SER A 23 -1.72 -24.34 17.53
C SER A 23 -2.06 -24.97 16.16
N ASP A 24 -2.78 -26.08 16.16
CA ASP A 24 -3.15 -26.96 15.03
C ASP A 24 -3.96 -26.34 13.86
N ASP A 25 -3.74 -25.05 13.54
CA ASP A 25 -4.36 -24.40 12.38
C ASP A 25 -3.63 -24.80 11.09
N ASN A 26 -4.28 -25.62 10.27
CA ASN A 26 -3.74 -26.11 9.00
C ASN A 26 -3.33 -24.99 8.03
N LEU A 27 -4.00 -23.82 8.08
CA LEU A 27 -3.69 -22.67 7.22
C LEU A 27 -2.34 -22.06 7.62
N ILE A 28 -2.10 -21.92 8.92
CA ILE A 28 -0.84 -21.36 9.44
C ILE A 28 0.32 -22.31 9.14
N ARG A 29 0.11 -23.61 9.28
CA ARG A 29 1.12 -24.62 8.89
C ARG A 29 1.48 -24.53 7.41
N ALA A 30 0.48 -24.41 6.53
CA ALA A 30 0.73 -24.24 5.10
C ALA A 30 1.51 -22.95 4.77
N GLN A 31 1.25 -21.85 5.49
CA GLN A 31 2.00 -20.60 5.35
C GLN A 31 3.45 -20.76 5.82
N ILE A 32 3.68 -21.46 6.93
CA ILE A 32 5.02 -21.75 7.44
C ILE A 32 5.82 -22.58 6.43
N GLU A 33 5.23 -23.62 5.87
CA GLU A 33 5.88 -24.45 4.84
C GLU A 33 6.20 -23.64 3.57
N ALA A 34 5.29 -22.76 3.15
CA ALA A 34 5.55 -21.85 2.04
C ALA A 34 6.74 -20.92 2.33
N ILE A 35 6.84 -20.36 3.54
CA ILE A 35 7.98 -19.52 3.94
C ILE A 35 9.30 -20.33 3.94
N LYS A 36 9.31 -21.55 4.48
CA LYS A 36 10.48 -22.42 4.42
C LYS A 36 10.95 -22.68 3.00
N LYS A 37 10.02 -22.99 2.10
CA LYS A 37 10.28 -23.18 0.68
C LYS A 37 10.91 -21.93 0.05
N LEU A 38 10.35 -20.75 0.28
CA LEU A 38 10.89 -19.48 -0.22
C LEU A 38 12.33 -19.23 0.26
N ILE A 39 12.66 -19.59 1.51
CA ILE A 39 14.03 -19.49 2.05
C ILE A 39 14.97 -20.47 1.35
N GLN A 40 14.55 -21.71 1.16
CA GLN A 40 15.35 -22.77 0.51
C GLN A 40 15.63 -22.43 -0.99
N GLU A 41 14.63 -21.90 -1.67
CA GLU A 41 14.72 -21.50 -3.08
C GLU A 41 15.42 -20.15 -3.29
N LYS A 42 15.85 -19.48 -2.19
CA LYS A 42 16.44 -18.12 -2.23
C LYS A 42 15.54 -17.12 -2.98
N HIS A 43 14.23 -17.23 -2.77
CA HIS A 43 13.27 -16.38 -3.44
C HIS A 43 13.51 -14.90 -3.11
N PRO A 44 13.36 -13.94 -4.06
CA PRO A 44 13.64 -12.52 -3.84
C PRO A 44 12.86 -11.89 -2.67
N SER A 45 11.70 -12.43 -2.31
CA SER A 45 10.96 -11.98 -1.11
C SER A 45 11.75 -12.13 0.19
N VAL A 46 12.69 -13.08 0.27
CA VAL A 46 13.58 -13.24 1.44
C VAL A 46 14.59 -12.09 1.49
N GLU A 47 15.10 -11.67 0.33
CA GLU A 47 15.95 -10.48 0.23
C GLU A 47 15.18 -9.20 0.58
N LEU A 48 13.94 -9.06 0.12
CA LEU A 48 13.05 -7.98 0.50
C LEU A 48 12.86 -7.92 2.03
N MET A 49 12.61 -9.06 2.69
CA MET A 49 12.50 -9.11 4.15
C MET A 49 13.80 -8.68 4.84
N ARG A 50 14.97 -9.09 4.32
CA ARG A 50 16.27 -8.65 4.85
C ARG A 50 16.48 -7.14 4.68
N LYS A 51 16.10 -6.60 3.53
CA LYS A 51 16.13 -5.17 3.23
C LYS A 51 15.25 -4.40 4.23
N ILE A 52 14.00 -4.83 4.44
CA ILE A 52 13.08 -4.28 5.44
C ILE A 52 13.73 -4.27 6.84
N HIS A 53 14.29 -5.40 7.26
CA HIS A 53 14.94 -5.49 8.56
C HIS A 53 16.15 -4.56 8.70
N LYS A 54 16.97 -4.45 7.68
CA LYS A 54 18.23 -3.66 7.70
C LYS A 54 17.97 -2.16 7.61
N GLU A 55 17.05 -1.74 6.74
CA GLU A 55 16.92 -0.35 6.32
C GLU A 55 15.85 0.43 7.10
N LEU A 56 14.78 -0.22 7.56
CA LEU A 56 13.76 0.49 8.32
C LEU A 56 14.25 0.93 9.71
N SER A 57 13.73 2.07 10.17
CA SER A 57 13.91 2.53 11.55
C SER A 57 13.34 1.51 12.54
N LYS A 58 13.81 1.53 13.78
CA LYS A 58 13.29 0.64 14.83
C LYS A 58 11.79 0.80 15.00
N ASN A 59 11.31 2.03 14.99
CA ASN A 59 9.88 2.32 15.18
C ASN A 59 9.04 1.83 14.00
N SER A 60 9.45 2.10 12.75
CA SER A 60 8.76 1.60 11.56
C SER A 60 8.69 0.06 11.54
N LYS A 61 9.76 -0.63 11.96
CA LYS A 61 9.74 -2.10 12.11
C LYS A 61 8.77 -2.59 13.16
N ASN A 62 8.78 -1.98 14.34
CA ASN A 62 7.89 -2.36 15.42
C ASN A 62 6.43 -2.18 15.01
N LYS A 63 6.09 -1.01 14.43
CA LYS A 63 4.73 -0.72 13.98
C LYS A 63 4.28 -1.60 12.80
N LEU A 64 5.19 -1.95 11.90
CA LEU A 64 4.90 -2.93 10.84
C LEU A 64 4.54 -4.30 11.45
N ILE A 65 5.28 -4.76 12.45
CA ILE A 65 5.04 -6.06 13.08
C ILE A 65 3.77 -6.01 13.93
N GLU A 66 3.63 -5.02 14.81
CA GLU A 66 2.50 -4.93 15.75
C GLU A 66 1.19 -4.62 15.03
N ASN A 67 1.17 -3.56 14.20
CA ASN A 67 -0.08 -3.05 13.67
C ASN A 67 -0.50 -3.76 12.38
N PHE A 68 0.45 -4.01 11.46
CA PHE A 68 0.10 -4.67 10.20
C PHE A 68 0.04 -6.19 10.35
N PHE A 69 1.13 -6.83 10.77
CA PHE A 69 1.14 -8.30 10.83
C PHE A 69 0.32 -8.83 12.00
N PHE A 70 0.44 -8.27 13.19
CA PHE A 70 -0.29 -8.79 14.34
C PHE A 70 -1.75 -8.31 14.35
N ASN A 71 -2.00 -6.98 14.40
CA ASN A 71 -3.37 -6.47 14.53
C ASN A 71 -4.20 -6.69 13.25
N ALA A 72 -3.70 -6.28 12.06
CA ALA A 72 -4.49 -6.33 10.85
C ALA A 72 -4.53 -7.73 10.20
N GLU A 73 -3.46 -8.54 10.26
CA GLU A 73 -3.46 -9.86 9.63
C GLU A 73 -3.89 -10.98 10.57
N ILE A 74 -3.34 -11.07 11.78
CA ILE A 74 -3.60 -12.21 12.66
C ILE A 74 -4.84 -11.97 13.50
N TYR A 75 -4.81 -10.93 14.35
CA TYR A 75 -5.90 -10.64 15.29
C TYR A 75 -7.23 -10.35 14.56
N SER A 76 -7.18 -9.48 13.55
CA SER A 76 -8.36 -9.12 12.75
C SER A 76 -9.05 -10.35 12.14
N ARG A 77 -8.29 -11.27 11.53
CA ARG A 77 -8.85 -12.48 10.92
C ARG A 77 -9.55 -13.40 11.94
N GLN A 78 -8.96 -13.53 13.13
CA GLN A 78 -9.53 -14.33 14.21
C GLN A 78 -10.79 -13.67 14.76
N SER A 79 -10.72 -12.41 15.15
CA SER A 79 -11.85 -11.65 15.70
C SER A 79 -13.03 -11.54 14.72
N GLN A 80 -12.77 -11.35 13.43
CA GLN A 80 -13.82 -11.31 12.41
C GLN A 80 -14.56 -12.65 12.23
N LYS A 81 -13.94 -13.79 12.55
CA LYS A 81 -14.66 -15.07 12.59
C LYS A 81 -15.70 -15.08 13.71
N GLU A 82 -15.37 -14.54 14.87
CA GLU A 82 -16.28 -14.42 16.01
C GLU A 82 -17.38 -13.37 15.76
N LEU A 83 -17.00 -12.22 15.17
CA LEU A 83 -17.96 -11.17 14.79
C LEU A 83 -18.99 -11.67 13.77
N LYS A 84 -18.62 -12.58 12.86
CA LYS A 84 -19.58 -13.18 11.91
C LYS A 84 -20.77 -13.80 12.60
N SER A 85 -20.56 -14.48 13.73
CA SER A 85 -21.65 -15.11 14.50
C SER A 85 -22.57 -14.09 15.15
N LYS A 86 -22.05 -12.92 15.53
CA LYS A 86 -22.81 -11.84 16.18
C LYS A 86 -23.54 -10.95 15.19
N LEU A 87 -22.89 -10.63 14.06
CA LEU A 87 -23.38 -9.65 13.08
C LEU A 87 -24.17 -10.29 11.93
N GLY A 88 -24.08 -11.62 11.73
CA GLY A 88 -24.65 -12.30 10.56
C GLY A 88 -23.83 -12.15 9.27
N PHE A 89 -22.78 -11.36 9.28
CA PHE A 89 -21.84 -11.18 8.16
C PHE A 89 -20.40 -11.05 8.68
N ARG A 90 -19.42 -11.32 7.81
CA ARG A 90 -18.02 -11.08 8.11
C ARG A 90 -17.61 -9.69 7.63
N PRO A 91 -17.04 -8.83 8.50
CA PRO A 91 -16.56 -7.52 8.11
C PRO A 91 -15.49 -7.57 7.01
N PRO A 92 -15.29 -6.48 6.23
CA PRO A 92 -14.17 -6.36 5.30
C PRO A 92 -12.83 -6.31 6.05
N TRP A 93 -11.73 -6.60 5.35
CA TRP A 93 -10.40 -6.63 5.96
C TRP A 93 -9.82 -5.23 6.17
N PHE A 94 -10.10 -4.31 5.25
CA PHE A 94 -9.61 -2.93 5.32
C PHE A 94 -10.67 -1.96 4.82
N MET A 95 -10.39 -0.69 4.96
CA MET A 95 -11.20 0.39 4.39
C MET A 95 -10.32 1.41 3.67
N VAL A 96 -10.93 2.10 2.73
CA VAL A 96 -10.36 3.28 2.08
C VAL A 96 -11.13 4.51 2.57
N ILE A 97 -10.43 5.56 2.95
CA ILE A 97 -11.05 6.85 3.30
C ILE A 97 -10.36 7.99 2.56
N SER A 98 -11.14 8.88 1.98
CA SER A 98 -10.68 10.07 1.29
C SER A 98 -11.09 11.31 2.09
N PRO A 99 -10.31 11.73 3.10
CA PRO A 99 -10.74 12.78 4.02
C PRO A 99 -10.81 14.17 3.38
N THR A 100 -10.22 14.38 2.20
CA THR A 100 -10.24 15.65 1.48
C THR A 100 -10.15 15.44 -0.04
N ALA A 101 -10.82 16.30 -0.79
CA ALA A 101 -10.66 16.41 -2.25
C ALA A 101 -9.61 17.47 -2.64
N ARG A 102 -9.05 18.23 -1.70
CA ARG A 102 -8.01 19.22 -1.96
C ARG A 102 -6.74 18.54 -2.46
N CYS A 103 -6.17 19.09 -3.53
CA CYS A 103 -4.90 18.61 -4.09
C CYS A 103 -4.13 19.79 -4.64
N ASN A 104 -2.82 19.78 -4.48
CA ASN A 104 -1.90 20.77 -5.00
C ASN A 104 -1.43 20.49 -6.44
N LEU A 105 -1.90 19.38 -7.05
CA LEU A 105 -1.66 19.04 -8.44
C LEU A 105 -2.96 19.03 -9.25
N ASN A 106 -2.80 19.08 -10.58
CA ASN A 106 -3.93 19.09 -11.53
C ASN A 106 -3.74 18.02 -12.62
N CYS A 107 -3.49 16.77 -12.20
CA CYS A 107 -3.12 15.66 -13.08
C CYS A 107 -4.18 15.37 -14.16
N SER A 108 -3.74 15.03 -15.37
CA SER A 108 -4.60 14.58 -16.45
C SER A 108 -5.24 13.23 -16.10
N GLY A 109 -6.54 13.06 -16.35
CA GLY A 109 -7.26 11.82 -16.08
C GLY A 109 -7.33 11.45 -14.60
N CYS A 110 -7.32 12.44 -13.69
CA CYS A 110 -7.46 12.19 -12.26
C CYS A 110 -8.91 11.81 -11.93
N TYR A 111 -9.13 10.62 -11.34
CA TYR A 111 -10.46 10.13 -10.96
C TYR A 111 -11.18 11.07 -9.97
N ALA A 112 -10.44 11.65 -9.03
CA ALA A 112 -10.95 12.59 -8.04
C ALA A 112 -11.01 14.05 -8.52
N GLY A 113 -10.73 14.28 -9.80
CA GLY A 113 -10.59 15.64 -10.34
C GLY A 113 -11.87 16.46 -10.42
N ASN A 114 -13.04 15.83 -10.31
CA ASN A 114 -14.37 16.45 -10.36
C ASN A 114 -15.02 16.62 -8.98
N TYR A 115 -14.40 16.11 -7.91
CA TYR A 115 -14.92 16.35 -6.56
C TYR A 115 -14.82 17.82 -6.17
N VAL A 116 -15.82 18.29 -5.43
CA VAL A 116 -15.82 19.64 -4.86
C VAL A 116 -14.66 19.76 -3.88
N LYS A 117 -13.84 20.77 -4.04
CA LYS A 117 -12.65 21.02 -3.21
C LYS A 117 -13.01 21.83 -1.98
N ASP A 118 -13.92 21.32 -1.17
CA ASP A 118 -14.30 21.87 0.14
C ASP A 118 -13.28 21.52 1.24
N GLU A 119 -13.66 21.74 2.49
CA GLU A 119 -12.79 21.43 3.63
C GLU A 119 -12.62 19.94 3.88
N GLY A 120 -13.52 19.10 3.33
CA GLY A 120 -13.56 17.66 3.51
C GLY A 120 -14.08 17.24 4.88
N LEU A 121 -13.74 16.04 5.31
CA LEU A 121 -14.19 15.48 6.59
C LEU A 121 -13.50 16.16 7.78
N SER A 122 -14.26 16.42 8.86
CA SER A 122 -13.69 16.92 10.10
C SER A 122 -12.86 15.83 10.81
N PHE A 123 -12.03 16.28 11.76
CA PHE A 123 -11.26 15.34 12.60
C PHE A 123 -12.19 14.37 13.34
N GLU A 124 -13.29 14.87 13.90
CA GLU A 124 -14.24 14.11 14.71
C GLU A 124 -14.95 13.01 13.90
N ILE A 125 -15.28 13.30 12.64
CA ILE A 125 -15.89 12.30 11.73
C ILE A 125 -14.89 11.18 11.47
N VAL A 126 -13.66 11.50 11.06
CA VAL A 126 -12.63 10.49 10.75
C VAL A 126 -12.25 9.70 12.00
N ASP A 127 -12.11 10.35 13.14
CA ASP A 127 -11.84 9.72 14.43
C ASP A 127 -12.92 8.71 14.82
N ARG A 128 -14.20 9.09 14.68
CA ARG A 128 -15.32 8.19 14.93
C ARG A 128 -15.32 7.00 13.98
N VAL A 129 -15.14 7.23 12.68
CA VAL A 129 -15.07 6.16 11.68
C VAL A 129 -13.96 5.17 12.00
N LEU A 130 -12.77 5.61 12.38
CA LEU A 130 -11.65 4.72 12.72
C LEU A 130 -11.89 3.99 14.06
N THR A 131 -12.61 4.61 14.99
CA THR A 131 -13.01 3.95 16.24
C THR A 131 -14.00 2.83 15.97
N GLU A 132 -15.05 3.08 15.19
CA GLU A 132 -16.04 2.08 14.77
C GLU A 132 -15.40 0.98 13.89
N ALA A 133 -14.42 1.33 13.04
CA ALA A 133 -13.66 0.35 12.26
C ALA A 133 -12.93 -0.67 13.16
N LYS A 134 -12.36 -0.23 14.30
CA LYS A 134 -11.73 -1.15 15.25
C LYS A 134 -12.73 -2.08 15.94
N GLU A 135 -13.96 -1.64 16.17
CA GLU A 135 -15.05 -2.51 16.67
C GLU A 135 -15.38 -3.64 15.67
N LEU A 136 -15.21 -3.36 14.38
CA LEU A 136 -15.31 -4.34 13.30
C LEU A 136 -14.00 -5.11 13.04
N SER A 137 -13.00 -4.92 13.90
CA SER A 137 -11.65 -5.49 13.75
C SER A 137 -10.97 -5.14 12.44
N ILE A 138 -11.14 -3.90 11.97
CA ILE A 138 -10.44 -3.33 10.82
C ILE A 138 -9.28 -2.49 11.34
N TYR A 139 -8.04 -2.97 11.14
CA TYR A 139 -6.81 -2.32 11.60
C TYR A 139 -5.91 -1.83 10.47
N PHE A 140 -6.24 -2.14 9.22
CA PHE A 140 -5.55 -1.61 8.05
C PHE A 140 -6.43 -0.60 7.32
N VAL A 141 -5.93 0.60 7.11
CA VAL A 141 -6.67 1.71 6.50
C VAL A 141 -5.85 2.35 5.39
N THR A 142 -6.45 2.51 4.23
CA THR A 142 -5.87 3.26 3.13
C THR A 142 -6.44 4.68 3.12
N ILE A 143 -5.56 5.67 3.17
CA ILE A 143 -5.93 7.08 3.04
C ILE A 143 -5.65 7.53 1.61
N SER A 144 -6.70 8.01 0.94
CA SER A 144 -6.67 8.49 -0.45
C SER A 144 -7.34 9.88 -0.53
N GLY A 145 -7.89 10.24 -1.69
CA GLY A 145 -8.62 11.49 -1.92
C GLY A 145 -7.95 12.38 -2.94
N GLY A 146 -7.86 13.68 -2.66
CA GLY A 146 -7.02 14.60 -3.41
C GLY A 146 -5.54 14.38 -3.11
N GLU A 147 -4.97 15.17 -2.21
CA GLU A 147 -3.65 14.91 -1.61
C GLU A 147 -3.82 14.78 -0.10
N PRO A 148 -3.64 13.59 0.49
CA PRO A 148 -3.86 13.36 1.91
C PRO A 148 -3.07 14.30 2.82
N TYR A 149 -1.84 14.64 2.45
CA TYR A 149 -0.97 15.53 3.24
C TYR A 149 -1.39 17.01 3.20
N MET A 150 -2.43 17.36 2.45
CA MET A 150 -3.11 18.65 2.53
C MET A 150 -4.23 18.68 3.59
N TRP A 151 -4.68 17.51 4.06
CA TRP A 151 -5.68 17.45 5.14
C TRP A 151 -5.02 17.76 6.49
N PRO A 152 -5.45 18.84 7.20
CA PRO A 152 -4.69 19.37 8.34
C PRO A 152 -4.65 18.42 9.55
N HIS A 153 -5.56 17.46 9.60
CA HIS A 153 -5.69 16.55 10.75
C HIS A 153 -4.97 15.21 10.55
N LEU A 154 -4.30 14.99 9.41
CA LEU A 154 -3.75 13.69 9.02
C LEU A 154 -2.78 13.10 10.07
N LEU A 155 -1.80 13.89 10.50
CA LEU A 155 -0.81 13.41 11.48
C LEU A 155 -1.43 13.15 12.86
N LYS A 156 -2.41 13.97 13.27
CA LYS A 156 -3.12 13.80 14.53
C LYS A 156 -3.94 12.50 14.55
N ILE A 157 -4.54 12.12 13.40
CA ILE A 157 -5.24 10.85 13.24
C ILE A 157 -4.28 9.67 13.35
N PHE A 158 -3.13 9.71 12.68
CA PHE A 158 -2.12 8.66 12.77
C PHE A 158 -1.58 8.47 14.19
N GLU A 159 -1.42 9.56 14.93
CA GLU A 159 -0.98 9.55 16.32
C GLU A 159 -2.05 8.98 17.25
N LYS A 160 -3.31 9.40 17.10
CA LYS A 160 -4.43 8.93 17.93
C LYS A 160 -4.74 7.45 17.73
N HIS A 161 -4.71 6.99 16.48
CA HIS A 161 -4.94 5.59 16.10
C HIS A 161 -3.61 4.86 15.84
N ASN A 162 -2.68 4.97 16.78
CA ASN A 162 -1.33 4.44 16.61
C ASN A 162 -1.25 2.90 16.74
N ASP A 163 -2.36 2.25 17.01
CA ASP A 163 -2.60 0.79 16.99
C ASP A 163 -3.08 0.28 15.61
N MET A 164 -3.41 1.18 14.68
CA MET A 164 -3.75 0.86 13.28
C MET A 164 -2.54 1.06 12.37
N TYR A 165 -2.56 0.43 11.19
CA TYR A 165 -1.57 0.65 10.13
C TYR A 165 -2.20 1.37 8.95
N PHE A 166 -1.54 2.41 8.48
CA PHE A 166 -2.06 3.27 7.42
C PHE A 166 -1.20 3.17 6.16
N GLN A 167 -1.85 3.04 5.01
CA GLN A 167 -1.24 3.28 3.71
C GLN A 167 -1.79 4.58 3.14
N THR A 168 -0.93 5.48 2.67
CA THR A 168 -1.38 6.73 2.03
C THR A 168 -1.05 6.71 0.55
N TYR A 169 -2.02 6.98 -0.33
CA TYR A 169 -1.74 7.29 -1.72
C TYR A 169 -1.49 8.79 -1.85
N THR A 170 -0.27 9.17 -2.18
CA THR A 170 0.17 10.56 -2.21
C THR A 170 0.93 10.92 -3.49
N ASN A 171 0.83 12.16 -3.93
CA ASN A 171 1.67 12.65 -5.00
C ASN A 171 3.14 12.90 -4.57
N GLY A 172 3.45 12.76 -3.29
CA GLY A 172 4.79 12.85 -2.73
C GLY A 172 5.37 14.26 -2.59
N THR A 173 4.78 15.27 -3.21
CA THR A 173 5.38 16.62 -3.28
C THR A 173 5.46 17.34 -1.93
N LEU A 174 4.70 16.90 -0.95
CA LEU A 174 4.69 17.43 0.42
C LEU A 174 5.55 16.61 1.40
N LEU A 175 6.19 15.54 0.95
CA LEU A 175 7.04 14.66 1.77
C LEU A 175 8.48 15.22 1.87
N ASN A 176 8.60 16.44 2.39
CA ASN A 176 9.88 17.04 2.73
C ASN A 176 10.51 16.38 3.97
N LYS A 177 11.75 16.73 4.28
CA LYS A 177 12.50 16.14 5.42
C LYS A 177 11.78 16.27 6.75
N GLU A 178 11.07 17.38 6.99
CA GLU A 178 10.33 17.61 8.23
C GLU A 178 9.11 16.67 8.35
N MET A 179 8.29 16.61 7.29
CA MET A 179 7.14 15.69 7.23
C MET A 179 7.59 14.24 7.40
N VAL A 180 8.61 13.84 6.69
CA VAL A 180 9.13 12.45 6.74
C VAL A 180 9.69 12.11 8.13
N LYS A 181 10.32 13.06 8.84
CA LYS A 181 10.75 12.86 10.24
C LYS A 181 9.55 12.60 11.18
N LYS A 182 8.43 13.28 10.95
CA LYS A 182 7.17 13.03 11.72
C LYS A 182 6.64 11.62 11.41
N LEU A 183 6.61 11.21 10.14
CA LEU A 183 6.19 9.85 9.75
C LEU A 183 7.09 8.76 10.35
N ALA A 184 8.40 8.95 10.34
CA ALA A 184 9.35 8.00 10.96
C ALA A 184 9.14 7.89 12.48
N LYS A 185 8.77 8.99 13.15
CA LYS A 185 8.41 8.99 14.58
C LYS A 185 7.10 8.24 14.84
N LEU A 186 6.11 8.37 13.98
CA LEU A 186 4.84 7.64 14.08
C LEU A 186 5.03 6.15 13.78
N GLY A 187 5.73 5.80 12.70
CA GLY A 187 6.10 4.44 12.30
C GLY A 187 4.97 3.58 11.74
N ASN A 188 3.71 4.00 11.89
CA ASN A 188 2.51 3.24 11.49
C ASN A 188 1.95 3.66 10.12
N VAL A 189 2.76 4.32 9.28
CA VAL A 189 2.34 4.84 7.98
C VAL A 189 3.29 4.37 6.88
N ALA A 190 2.74 3.84 5.79
CA ALA A 190 3.45 3.45 4.58
C ALA A 190 2.96 4.28 3.37
N PRO A 191 3.66 5.35 2.98
CA PRO A 191 3.32 6.10 1.77
C PRO A 191 3.51 5.26 0.51
N ALA A 192 2.52 5.27 -0.39
CA ALA A 192 2.61 4.82 -1.77
C ALA A 192 2.65 6.06 -2.67
N ILE A 193 3.84 6.36 -3.20
CA ILE A 193 4.09 7.59 -3.94
C ILE A 193 3.67 7.42 -5.39
N SER A 194 2.84 8.33 -5.86
CA SER A 194 2.32 8.28 -7.22
C SER A 194 3.37 8.70 -8.25
N ILE A 195 3.63 7.81 -9.21
CA ILE A 195 4.59 8.00 -10.31
C ILE A 195 4.06 7.29 -11.56
N GLU A 196 4.39 7.78 -12.75
CA GLU A 196 3.80 7.26 -13.99
C GLU A 196 4.79 6.64 -14.98
N GLY A 197 6.01 6.45 -14.55
CA GLY A 197 7.16 6.01 -15.33
C GLY A 197 8.39 6.82 -14.96
N LEU A 198 9.21 7.20 -15.94
CA LEU A 198 10.34 8.09 -15.76
C LEU A 198 9.90 9.57 -15.78
N GLU A 199 10.84 10.49 -15.94
CA GLU A 199 10.57 11.93 -15.88
C GLU A 199 9.51 12.34 -16.90
N LYS A 200 9.62 11.87 -18.13
CA LYS A 200 8.71 12.23 -19.22
C LYS A 200 7.27 11.87 -18.86
N GLU A 201 6.98 10.62 -18.61
CA GLU A 201 5.61 10.12 -18.36
C GLU A 201 5.01 10.72 -17.08
N THR A 202 5.86 10.90 -16.06
CA THR A 202 5.43 11.48 -14.79
C THR A 202 5.12 12.97 -14.95
N ASP A 203 5.96 13.73 -15.59
CA ASP A 203 5.76 15.17 -15.76
C ASP A 203 4.65 15.50 -16.76
N GLU A 204 4.48 14.70 -17.82
CA GLU A 204 3.37 14.85 -18.77
C GLU A 204 2.02 14.71 -18.07
N ARG A 205 1.86 13.74 -17.17
CA ARG A 205 0.57 13.51 -16.50
C ARG A 205 0.37 14.41 -15.29
N ARG A 206 1.42 14.64 -14.49
CA ARG A 206 1.33 15.26 -13.16
C ARG A 206 1.79 16.71 -13.10
N GLY A 207 2.44 17.19 -14.16
CA GLY A 207 2.98 18.53 -14.27
C GLY A 207 4.51 18.55 -14.14
N LYS A 208 5.13 19.46 -14.89
CA LYS A 208 6.58 19.60 -15.01
C LYS A 208 7.27 19.73 -13.66
N GLY A 209 8.36 18.98 -13.47
CA GLY A 209 9.17 18.94 -12.25
C GLY A 209 8.59 18.10 -11.12
N THR A 210 7.47 17.38 -11.35
CA THR A 210 6.90 16.47 -10.36
C THR A 210 7.79 15.25 -10.14
N PHE A 211 8.39 14.70 -11.21
CA PHE A 211 9.32 13.58 -11.11
C PHE A 211 10.46 13.85 -10.12
N ASN A 212 11.13 14.99 -10.24
CA ASN A 212 12.25 15.36 -9.37
C ASN A 212 11.79 15.51 -7.90
N LYS A 213 10.60 16.03 -7.64
CA LYS A 213 10.03 16.12 -6.29
C LYS A 213 9.72 14.73 -5.71
N VAL A 214 9.21 13.82 -6.54
CA VAL A 214 8.95 12.41 -6.18
C VAL A 214 10.26 11.70 -5.84
N MET A 215 11.30 11.84 -6.66
CA MET A 215 12.63 11.26 -6.39
C MET A 215 13.20 11.76 -5.06
N GLN A 216 13.11 13.06 -4.80
CA GLN A 216 13.53 13.63 -3.52
C GLN A 216 12.72 13.13 -2.33
N ALA A 217 11.42 12.97 -2.48
CA ALA A 217 10.55 12.40 -1.44
C ALA A 217 10.93 10.95 -1.10
N MET A 218 11.21 10.12 -2.12
CA MET A 218 11.70 8.76 -1.93
C MET A 218 13.03 8.71 -1.19
N ASP A 219 13.99 9.58 -1.57
CA ASP A 219 15.27 9.71 -0.87
C ASP A 219 15.10 10.12 0.59
N ASN A 220 14.18 11.06 0.88
CA ASN A 220 13.87 11.47 2.25
C ASN A 220 13.31 10.29 3.08
N LEU A 221 12.36 9.52 2.53
CA LEU A 221 11.74 8.37 3.19
C LEU A 221 12.75 7.25 3.44
N LYS A 222 13.56 6.92 2.44
CA LYS A 222 14.65 5.93 2.54
C LYS A 222 15.62 6.29 3.66
N ASN A 223 16.10 7.54 3.66
CA ASN A 223 17.06 8.02 4.66
C ASN A 223 16.50 8.05 6.08
N ALA A 224 15.18 8.21 6.24
CA ALA A 224 14.50 8.18 7.54
C ALA A 224 14.08 6.76 7.98
N GLY A 225 14.28 5.75 7.15
CA GLY A 225 13.89 4.38 7.43
C GLY A 225 12.37 4.18 7.55
N VAL A 226 11.59 4.88 6.74
CA VAL A 226 10.13 4.70 6.63
C VAL A 226 9.83 3.63 5.60
N LEU A 227 8.89 2.73 5.87
CA LEU A 227 8.38 1.81 4.85
C LEU A 227 7.58 2.60 3.83
N PHE A 228 7.90 2.46 2.54
CA PHE A 228 7.16 3.12 1.46
C PHE A 228 7.22 2.32 0.16
N GLY A 229 6.35 2.67 -0.75
CA GLY A 229 6.32 2.12 -2.09
C GLY A 229 5.90 3.15 -3.11
N PHE A 230 5.55 2.68 -4.30
CA PHE A 230 5.00 3.52 -5.35
C PHE A 230 3.58 3.08 -5.74
N SER A 231 2.85 3.97 -6.39
CA SER A 231 1.63 3.64 -7.12
C SER A 231 1.68 4.25 -8.51
N ALA A 232 1.28 3.49 -9.52
CA ALA A 232 1.25 3.96 -10.90
C ALA A 232 -0.08 3.62 -11.56
N THR A 233 -0.46 4.45 -12.54
CA THR A 233 -1.64 4.22 -13.35
C THR A 233 -1.23 3.82 -14.76
N PRO A 234 -1.19 2.50 -15.08
CA PRO A 234 -0.92 2.04 -16.43
C PRO A 234 -1.94 2.60 -17.42
N THR A 235 -1.44 3.21 -18.47
CA THR A 235 -2.18 3.69 -19.64
C THR A 235 -1.58 3.08 -20.90
N LYS A 236 -2.27 3.23 -22.03
CA LYS A 236 -1.75 2.78 -23.33
C LYS A 236 -0.35 3.31 -23.63
N PHE A 237 0.03 4.49 -23.12
CA PHE A 237 1.25 5.20 -23.50
C PHE A 237 2.42 5.02 -22.54
N ASN A 238 2.17 4.66 -21.26
CA ASN A 238 3.24 4.50 -20.27
C ASN A 238 3.44 3.05 -19.81
N ILE A 239 2.57 2.12 -20.20
CA ILE A 239 2.60 0.75 -19.70
C ILE A 239 3.92 0.03 -20.03
N ASP A 240 4.53 0.30 -21.17
CA ASP A 240 5.79 -0.33 -21.57
C ASP A 240 6.95 0.12 -20.67
N ILE A 241 7.02 1.40 -20.31
CA ILE A 241 8.04 1.89 -19.38
C ILE A 241 7.76 1.36 -17.95
N LEU A 242 6.52 1.26 -17.53
CA LEU A 242 6.15 0.70 -16.22
C LEU A 242 6.50 -0.80 -16.09
N MET A 243 6.60 -1.53 -17.21
CA MET A 243 7.05 -2.93 -17.27
C MET A 243 8.56 -3.09 -17.38
N SER A 244 9.31 -2.02 -17.70
CA SER A 244 10.74 -2.10 -17.97
C SER A 244 11.57 -2.41 -16.73
N ASP A 245 12.72 -3.04 -16.92
CA ASP A 245 13.70 -3.19 -15.85
C ASP A 245 14.22 -1.85 -15.36
N GLU A 246 14.41 -0.89 -16.26
CA GLU A 246 14.85 0.45 -15.92
C GLU A 246 13.98 1.12 -14.85
N PHE A 247 12.65 1.07 -15.02
CA PHE A 247 11.72 1.64 -14.04
C PHE A 247 11.71 0.84 -12.73
N ILE A 248 11.63 -0.48 -12.80
CA ILE A 248 11.57 -1.33 -11.60
C ILE A 248 12.84 -1.25 -10.78
N ASP A 249 14.01 -1.28 -11.44
CA ASP A 249 15.30 -1.19 -10.77
C ASP A 249 15.50 0.20 -10.15
N LEU A 250 15.05 1.27 -10.82
CA LEU A 250 15.02 2.61 -10.24
C LEU A 250 14.16 2.64 -8.94
N MET A 251 12.98 2.02 -8.94
CA MET A 251 12.14 1.98 -7.74
C MET A 251 12.80 1.21 -6.60
N ILE A 252 13.45 0.09 -6.90
CA ILE A 252 14.21 -0.71 -5.91
C ILE A 252 15.39 0.10 -5.36
N GLU A 253 16.15 0.77 -6.22
CA GLU A 253 17.28 1.62 -5.84
C GLU A 253 16.83 2.81 -4.97
N LYS A 254 15.74 3.45 -5.31
CA LYS A 254 15.13 4.53 -4.51
C LYS A 254 14.59 4.05 -3.17
N GLY A 255 14.49 2.75 -2.93
CA GLY A 255 14.12 2.18 -1.64
C GLY A 255 12.66 1.77 -1.53
N CYS A 256 11.92 1.67 -2.62
CA CYS A 256 10.56 1.14 -2.60
C CYS A 256 10.57 -0.34 -2.17
N TYR A 257 9.66 -0.69 -1.27
CA TYR A 257 9.44 -2.06 -0.83
C TYR A 257 8.26 -2.71 -1.53
N PHE A 258 7.33 -1.91 -2.03
CA PHE A 258 6.16 -2.37 -2.78
C PHE A 258 5.78 -1.39 -3.88
N GLY A 259 4.98 -1.88 -4.85
CA GLY A 259 4.35 -1.08 -5.90
C GLY A 259 2.92 -1.51 -6.14
N TRP A 260 2.07 -0.57 -6.50
CA TRP A 260 0.70 -0.81 -6.88
C TRP A 260 0.43 -0.30 -8.30
N TYR A 261 -0.15 -1.15 -9.14
CA TYR A 261 -0.68 -0.75 -10.43
C TYR A 261 -2.21 -0.69 -10.41
N PHE A 262 -2.74 0.49 -10.75
CA PHE A 262 -4.17 0.72 -10.92
C PHE A 262 -4.42 1.09 -12.37
N GLN A 263 -5.02 0.18 -13.14
CA GLN A 263 -5.35 0.44 -14.54
C GLN A 263 -6.16 1.73 -14.68
N TYR A 264 -5.84 2.52 -15.70
CA TYR A 264 -6.60 3.74 -15.98
C TYR A 264 -8.05 3.42 -16.29
N VAL A 265 -8.97 4.11 -15.62
CA VAL A 265 -10.41 4.08 -15.87
C VAL A 265 -10.81 5.49 -16.34
N PRO A 266 -11.57 5.63 -17.45
CA PRO A 266 -11.90 6.93 -18.03
C PRO A 266 -13.04 7.64 -17.26
N ILE A 267 -12.77 8.02 -16.02
CA ILE A 267 -13.66 8.77 -15.13
C ILE A 267 -12.95 10.01 -14.59
N GLY A 268 -13.67 10.91 -13.96
CA GLY A 268 -13.13 12.11 -13.33
C GLY A 268 -12.76 13.20 -14.33
N ARG A 269 -11.61 13.84 -14.15
CA ARG A 269 -11.19 15.00 -14.96
C ARG A 269 -10.82 14.60 -16.37
N LYS A 270 -11.52 15.17 -17.38
CA LYS A 270 -11.26 14.98 -18.82
C LYS A 270 -11.03 13.50 -19.13
N PRO A 271 -12.05 12.65 -18.91
CA PRO A 271 -11.91 11.23 -19.16
C PRO A 271 -11.65 10.99 -20.65
N ASP A 272 -10.65 10.16 -20.97
CA ASP A 272 -10.26 9.82 -22.33
C ASP A 272 -10.09 8.30 -22.49
N ILE A 273 -10.98 7.69 -23.23
CA ILE A 273 -10.97 6.24 -23.53
C ILE A 273 -9.68 5.81 -24.26
N ASN A 274 -9.03 6.71 -25.01
CA ASN A 274 -7.79 6.41 -25.73
C ASN A 274 -6.58 6.19 -24.79
N LEU A 275 -6.68 6.59 -23.53
CA LEU A 275 -5.67 6.32 -22.51
C LEU A 275 -5.75 4.89 -21.95
N MET A 276 -6.85 4.17 -22.19
CA MET A 276 -6.99 2.80 -21.68
C MET A 276 -5.98 1.87 -22.33
N SER A 277 -5.31 1.05 -21.49
CA SER A 277 -4.45 -0.03 -21.97
C SER A 277 -5.25 -1.04 -22.79
N THR A 278 -4.65 -1.57 -23.85
CA THR A 278 -5.28 -2.65 -24.62
C THR A 278 -5.32 -3.96 -23.83
N PRO A 279 -6.19 -4.91 -24.19
CA PRO A 279 -6.19 -6.25 -23.56
C PRO A 279 -4.83 -6.95 -23.64
N GLU A 280 -4.11 -6.82 -24.76
CA GLU A 280 -2.77 -7.38 -24.95
C GLU A 280 -1.75 -6.76 -24.02
N GLN A 281 -1.77 -5.42 -23.87
CA GLN A 281 -0.91 -4.70 -22.94
C GLN A 281 -1.19 -5.11 -21.49
N ARG A 282 -2.45 -5.25 -21.11
CA ARG A 282 -2.83 -5.71 -19.76
C ARG A 282 -2.35 -7.13 -19.47
N ASN A 283 -2.44 -8.04 -20.45
CA ASN A 283 -1.95 -9.40 -20.31
C ASN A 283 -0.42 -9.43 -20.15
N LYS A 284 0.31 -8.67 -20.98
CA LYS A 284 1.77 -8.53 -20.85
C LYS A 284 2.17 -7.98 -19.46
N LEU A 285 1.48 -6.94 -18.97
CA LEU A 285 1.74 -6.40 -17.64
C LEU A 285 1.54 -7.45 -16.55
N ARG A 286 0.46 -8.25 -16.60
CA ARG A 286 0.21 -9.33 -15.65
C ARG A 286 1.35 -10.35 -15.65
N GLU A 287 1.78 -10.82 -16.81
CA GLU A 287 2.88 -11.78 -16.93
C GLU A 287 4.19 -11.19 -16.39
N ARG A 288 4.47 -9.94 -16.72
CA ARG A 288 5.66 -9.24 -16.24
C ARG A 288 5.65 -9.04 -14.71
N ILE A 289 4.53 -8.72 -14.11
CA ILE A 289 4.41 -8.60 -12.65
C ILE A 289 4.69 -9.95 -11.97
N HIS A 290 4.20 -11.06 -12.53
CA HIS A 290 4.51 -12.39 -12.02
C HIS A 290 6.01 -12.70 -12.12
N GLU A 291 6.67 -12.28 -13.19
CA GLU A 291 8.12 -12.43 -13.36
C GLU A 291 8.87 -11.56 -12.31
N ILE A 292 8.51 -10.28 -12.18
CA ILE A 292 9.14 -9.38 -11.20
C ILE A 292 9.05 -9.96 -9.79
N ARG A 293 7.88 -10.45 -9.37
CA ARG A 293 7.70 -11.08 -8.05
C ARG A 293 8.62 -12.28 -7.81
N ARG A 294 9.03 -12.99 -8.87
CA ARG A 294 9.94 -14.15 -8.79
C ARG A 294 11.41 -13.80 -8.93
N THR A 295 11.73 -12.63 -9.44
CA THR A 295 13.11 -12.28 -9.82
C THR A 295 13.67 -11.05 -9.12
N LYS A 296 12.83 -10.18 -8.57
CA LYS A 296 13.26 -8.91 -7.98
C LYS A 296 12.77 -8.73 -6.53
N PRO A 297 13.58 -8.10 -5.65
CA PRO A 297 13.26 -7.94 -4.24
C PRO A 297 12.30 -6.76 -3.98
N ILE A 298 11.14 -6.79 -4.63
CA ILE A 298 10.04 -5.84 -4.46
C ILE A 298 8.71 -6.57 -4.60
N PHE A 299 7.71 -6.20 -3.79
CA PHE A 299 6.34 -6.68 -3.96
C PHE A 299 5.58 -5.74 -4.90
N ILE A 300 5.00 -6.26 -5.99
CA ILE A 300 4.14 -5.48 -6.87
C ILE A 300 2.75 -6.10 -6.92
N GLY A 301 1.72 -5.31 -6.61
CA GLY A 301 0.32 -5.66 -6.77
C GLY A 301 -0.26 -5.04 -8.05
N ASP A 302 -1.03 -5.83 -8.80
CA ASP A 302 -1.89 -5.33 -9.87
C ASP A 302 -3.35 -5.44 -9.40
N PHE A 303 -3.90 -4.32 -9.02
CA PHE A 303 -5.21 -4.26 -8.39
C PHE A 303 -6.32 -4.95 -9.22
N TRP A 304 -6.21 -4.92 -10.55
CA TRP A 304 -7.21 -5.47 -11.44
C TRP A 304 -6.90 -6.91 -11.90
N ASN A 305 -5.63 -7.22 -12.16
CA ASN A 305 -5.24 -8.52 -12.71
C ASN A 305 -4.96 -9.57 -11.64
N ASP A 306 -4.80 -9.18 -10.37
CA ASP A 306 -4.60 -10.11 -9.24
C ASP A 306 -5.91 -10.75 -8.73
N GLY A 307 -7.05 -10.46 -9.34
CA GLY A 307 -8.35 -11.06 -8.98
C GLY A 307 -8.32 -12.57 -8.75
N PRO A 308 -7.67 -13.39 -9.58
CA PRO A 308 -7.57 -14.84 -9.35
C PRO A 308 -6.93 -15.22 -8.02
N PHE A 309 -5.98 -14.45 -7.50
CA PHE A 309 -5.30 -14.72 -6.23
C PHE A 309 -6.12 -14.33 -4.99
N VAL A 310 -7.08 -13.43 -5.16
CA VAL A 310 -7.91 -12.91 -4.06
C VAL A 310 -9.39 -13.30 -4.19
N GLY A 311 -9.71 -14.21 -5.13
CA GLY A 311 -11.05 -14.72 -5.35
C GLY A 311 -12.00 -13.70 -6.00
N GLY A 312 -11.50 -12.86 -6.90
CA GLY A 312 -12.26 -11.85 -7.66
C GLY A 312 -12.13 -10.44 -7.13
N CYS A 313 -13.07 -9.55 -7.49
CA CYS A 313 -13.09 -8.17 -7.04
C CYS A 313 -13.16 -8.08 -5.51
N ILE A 314 -12.34 -7.21 -4.90
CA ILE A 314 -12.26 -7.01 -3.45
C ILE A 314 -13.07 -5.82 -2.93
N SER A 315 -13.87 -5.15 -3.78
CA SER A 315 -14.71 -4.03 -3.39
C SER A 315 -16.04 -4.47 -2.74
N GLY A 316 -16.89 -3.51 -2.39
CA GLY A 316 -18.24 -3.74 -1.90
C GLY A 316 -18.31 -4.37 -0.51
N ALA A 317 -17.35 -4.07 0.35
CA ALA A 317 -17.26 -4.55 1.73
C ALA A 317 -17.31 -6.09 1.89
N ARG A 318 -16.95 -6.85 0.85
CA ARG A 318 -16.92 -8.31 0.95
C ARG A 318 -15.89 -8.78 1.98
N PRO A 319 -16.03 -10.00 2.54
CA PRO A 319 -15.00 -10.59 3.41
C PRO A 319 -13.61 -10.61 2.75
N GLY A 320 -12.60 -10.06 3.42
CA GLY A 320 -11.25 -9.91 2.88
C GLY A 320 -11.06 -8.77 1.88
N GLY A 321 -12.12 -8.00 1.61
CA GLY A 321 -12.09 -6.84 0.73
C GLY A 321 -12.19 -5.52 1.49
N TYR A 322 -12.74 -4.48 0.81
CA TYR A 322 -12.83 -3.13 1.34
C TYR A 322 -14.12 -2.42 0.90
N PHE A 323 -14.34 -1.26 1.50
CA PHE A 323 -15.27 -0.21 1.07
C PHE A 323 -14.55 1.14 1.12
N HIS A 324 -15.12 2.14 0.47
CA HIS A 324 -14.58 3.50 0.42
C HIS A 324 -15.51 4.48 1.14
N ILE A 325 -14.95 5.41 1.89
CA ILE A 325 -15.63 6.59 2.40
C ILE A 325 -15.04 7.80 1.70
N ASN A 326 -15.87 8.52 0.94
CA ASN A 326 -15.44 9.67 0.17
C ASN A 326 -15.33 10.95 1.02
N CYS A 327 -14.91 12.06 0.42
CA CYS A 327 -14.69 13.33 1.12
C CYS A 327 -15.99 14.03 1.61
N HIS A 328 -17.16 13.54 1.23
CA HIS A 328 -18.46 13.99 1.69
C HIS A 328 -19.04 13.11 2.81
N GLY A 329 -18.37 11.99 3.12
CA GLY A 329 -18.80 11.01 4.11
C GLY A 329 -19.71 9.92 3.54
N ASP A 330 -19.90 9.86 2.22
CA ASP A 330 -20.67 8.79 1.61
C ASP A 330 -19.89 7.50 1.59
N VAL A 331 -20.58 6.37 1.80
CA VAL A 331 -19.99 5.03 1.76
C VAL A 331 -20.22 4.45 0.36
N GLU A 332 -19.14 4.15 -0.31
CA GLU A 332 -19.11 3.67 -1.69
C GLU A 332 -18.51 2.26 -1.75
N PRO A 333 -18.94 1.41 -2.69
CA PRO A 333 -18.38 0.07 -2.83
C PRO A 333 -16.91 0.08 -3.31
N CYS A 334 -16.53 1.11 -4.06
CA CYS A 334 -15.19 1.24 -4.65
C CYS A 334 -14.80 2.71 -4.86
#